data_39d9a0b77a4c262dc0ba74d0f3bd5b66
#
_entry.id   39d9a0b77a4c262dc0ba74d0f3bd5b66
#
_cell.length_a   1.000
_cell.length_b   1.000
_cell.length_c   1.000
_cell.angle_alpha   90.00
_cell.angle_beta   90.00
_cell.angle_gamma   90.00
#
_symmetry.space_group_name_H-M   'P 1'
#
loop_
_entity.id
_entity.type
_entity.pdbx_description
1 polymer ?
#
loop_
_entity_poly.entity_id
_entity_poly.type
_entity_poly.pdbx_seq_one_letter_code
_entity_poly.pdbx_strand_id
1 'polypeptide(L)'
;MPDRLPKPLVGIPASQIFLPSHSLAQHGSGERYIRAVSDGAVALPMVIPALADHYDFPDLASRIDGLMLTGGRANVEPHHYDGPPFPDDEIRDPLRDNTVLPLIRECVEQGVPVFGSCRGIQEINVALGGTLFYRVHEQPGFNDHR
;
A
#
# COMPACT_ATOMS: atom_id res chain seq x y z
N MET A 1 -37.06 -7.88 -3.19
CA MET A 1 -35.75 -7.82 -3.87
C MET A 1 -34.99 -9.08 -3.52
N PRO A 2 -34.41 -9.81 -4.47
CA PRO A 2 -33.65 -10.99 -4.13
C PRO A 2 -32.50 -10.60 -3.21
N ASP A 3 -32.22 -11.41 -2.20
CA ASP A 3 -31.12 -11.30 -1.24
C ASP A 3 -29.78 -11.24 -1.99
N ARG A 4 -29.38 -10.05 -2.37
CA ARG A 4 -28.05 -9.82 -2.92
C ARG A 4 -27.12 -9.70 -1.73
N LEU A 5 -26.31 -10.73 -1.49
CA LEU A 5 -25.25 -10.67 -0.50
C LEU A 5 -24.45 -9.35 -0.70
N PRO A 6 -24.13 -8.64 0.35
CA PRO A 6 -23.33 -7.43 0.24
C PRO A 6 -22.00 -7.77 -0.44
N LYS A 7 -21.56 -6.89 -1.34
CA LYS A 7 -20.23 -7.03 -1.96
C LYS A 7 -19.15 -6.85 -0.91
N PRO A 8 -18.06 -7.63 -0.97
CA PRO A 8 -16.90 -7.40 -0.09
C PRO A 8 -16.35 -5.98 -0.22
N LEU A 9 -15.96 -5.39 0.89
CA LEU A 9 -15.32 -4.09 0.94
C LEU A 9 -13.79 -4.25 0.91
N VAL A 10 -13.15 -3.77 -0.14
CA VAL A 10 -11.70 -3.86 -0.31
C VAL A 10 -11.06 -2.50 -0.11
N GLY A 11 -10.21 -2.39 0.92
CA GLY A 11 -9.41 -1.21 1.19
C GLY A 11 -8.25 -1.07 0.21
N ILE A 12 -8.03 0.15 -0.29
CA ILE A 12 -6.93 0.49 -1.21
C ILE A 12 -6.19 1.69 -0.60
N PRO A 13 -5.06 1.50 0.08
CA PRO A 13 -4.30 2.61 0.64
C PRO A 13 -3.86 3.59 -0.44
N ALA A 14 -4.03 4.87 -0.15
CA ALA A 14 -3.63 5.97 -1.00
C ALA A 14 -2.15 6.31 -0.85
N SER A 15 -1.61 6.99 -1.86
CA SER A 15 -0.39 7.79 -1.75
C SER A 15 -0.75 9.26 -1.57
N GLN A 16 0.16 10.01 -0.95
CA GLN A 16 0.06 11.47 -0.96
C GLN A 16 0.44 12.00 -2.34
N ILE A 17 -0.38 12.89 -2.88
CA ILE A 17 -0.22 13.46 -4.22
C ILE A 17 -0.13 14.98 -4.09
N PHE A 18 0.88 15.56 -4.75
CA PHE A 18 1.03 17.00 -4.89
C PHE A 18 0.69 17.40 -6.32
N LEU A 19 -0.37 18.18 -6.50
CA LEU A 19 -0.72 18.71 -7.81
C LEU A 19 0.04 20.00 -8.08
N PRO A 20 0.59 20.19 -9.29
CA PRO A 20 1.36 21.39 -9.63
C PRO A 20 0.56 22.70 -9.47
N SER A 21 -0.76 22.63 -9.60
CA SER A 21 -1.67 23.78 -9.50
C SER A 21 -2.14 24.08 -8.06
N HIS A 22 -1.85 23.22 -7.10
CA HIS A 22 -2.32 23.35 -5.72
C HIS A 22 -1.20 23.07 -4.74
N SER A 23 -1.05 23.94 -3.74
CA SER A 23 -0.14 23.75 -2.62
C SER A 23 -0.66 22.73 -1.59
N LEU A 24 -1.90 22.26 -1.75
CA LEU A 24 -2.54 21.32 -0.83
C LEU A 24 -2.25 19.89 -1.23
N ALA A 25 -1.79 19.10 -0.28
CA ALA A 25 -1.64 17.67 -0.45
C ALA A 25 -3.01 16.98 -0.65
N GLN A 26 -3.03 16.00 -1.53
CA GLN A 26 -4.18 15.14 -1.76
C GLN A 26 -3.80 13.69 -1.53
N HIS A 27 -4.80 12.85 -1.27
CA HIS A 27 -4.61 11.41 -1.15
C HIS A 27 -5.38 10.70 -2.26
N GLY A 28 -4.70 9.80 -2.96
CA GLY A 28 -5.33 9.11 -4.09
C GLY A 28 -4.67 7.80 -4.44
N SER A 29 -5.37 7.03 -5.27
CA SER A 29 -4.91 5.78 -5.85
C SER A 29 -5.18 5.77 -7.35
N GLY A 30 -4.34 5.04 -8.11
CA GLY A 30 -4.51 4.92 -9.56
C GLY A 30 -5.81 4.23 -9.93
N GLU A 31 -6.57 4.80 -10.87
CA GLU A 31 -7.87 4.31 -11.31
C GLU A 31 -7.85 2.83 -11.69
N ARG A 32 -6.77 2.34 -12.30
CA ARG A 32 -6.64 0.93 -12.70
C ARG A 32 -6.76 -0.05 -11.53
N TYR A 33 -6.29 0.33 -10.34
CA TYR A 33 -6.40 -0.50 -9.14
C TYR A 33 -7.82 -0.47 -8.58
N ILE A 34 -8.46 0.70 -8.60
CA ILE A 34 -9.87 0.86 -8.20
C ILE A 34 -10.76 0.01 -9.10
N ARG A 35 -10.52 0.06 -10.42
CA ARG A 35 -11.25 -0.78 -11.39
C ARG A 35 -10.93 -2.27 -11.25
N ALA A 36 -9.71 -2.65 -10.90
CA ALA A 36 -9.39 -4.05 -10.64
C ALA A 36 -10.24 -4.63 -9.49
N VAL A 37 -10.52 -3.83 -8.48
CA VAL A 37 -11.42 -4.22 -7.38
C VAL A 37 -12.88 -4.20 -7.83
N SER A 38 -13.36 -3.11 -8.45
CA SER A 38 -14.78 -2.96 -8.81
C SER A 38 -15.21 -3.93 -9.91
N ASP A 39 -14.43 -4.03 -10.96
CA ASP A 39 -14.78 -4.74 -12.18
C ASP A 39 -14.19 -6.16 -12.20
N GLY A 40 -12.96 -6.32 -11.74
CA GLY A 40 -12.25 -7.60 -11.70
C GLY A 40 -12.68 -8.49 -10.55
N ALA A 41 -12.65 -7.98 -9.33
CA ALA A 41 -13.05 -8.72 -8.14
C ALA A 41 -14.56 -8.62 -7.81
N VAL A 42 -15.30 -7.78 -8.54
CA VAL A 42 -16.73 -7.51 -8.29
C VAL A 42 -17.01 -7.08 -6.83
N ALA A 43 -16.04 -6.38 -6.23
CA ALA A 43 -16.06 -5.89 -4.84
C ALA A 43 -16.31 -4.38 -4.78
N LEU A 44 -16.48 -3.84 -3.58
CA LEU A 44 -16.54 -2.39 -3.35
C LEU A 44 -15.15 -1.84 -3.06
N PRO A 45 -14.58 -0.98 -3.93
CA PRO A 45 -13.31 -0.34 -3.65
C PRO A 45 -13.47 0.82 -2.66
N MET A 46 -12.63 0.88 -1.64
CA MET A 46 -12.55 2.00 -0.70
C MET A 46 -11.12 2.50 -0.62
N VAL A 47 -10.89 3.74 -1.06
CA VAL A 47 -9.58 4.38 -0.94
C VAL A 47 -9.37 4.80 0.52
N ILE A 48 -8.29 4.32 1.13
CA ILE A 48 -7.91 4.64 2.51
C ILE A 48 -6.86 5.75 2.46
N PRO A 49 -7.15 6.97 2.97
CA PRO A 49 -6.15 8.04 3.04
C PRO A 49 -4.90 7.62 3.82
N ALA A 50 -3.74 8.12 3.43
CA ALA A 50 -2.48 7.87 4.14
C ALA A 50 -2.34 8.87 5.30
N LEU A 51 -2.87 8.53 6.46
CA LEU A 51 -2.92 9.39 7.65
C LEU A 51 -2.10 8.87 8.83
N ALA A 52 -1.32 7.81 8.62
CA ALA A 52 -0.41 7.23 9.62
C ALA A 52 -1.10 6.98 10.97
N ASP A 53 -0.56 7.53 12.04
CA ASP A 53 -1.00 7.35 13.43
C ASP A 53 -2.37 7.93 13.80
N HIS A 54 -3.06 8.58 12.84
CA HIS A 54 -4.46 8.98 13.04
C HIS A 54 -5.45 7.80 12.97
N TYR A 55 -4.99 6.60 12.62
CA TYR A 55 -5.82 5.40 12.57
C TYR A 55 -5.67 4.52 13.81
N ASP A 56 -6.80 4.00 14.28
CA ASP A 56 -6.86 2.76 15.04
C ASP A 56 -6.81 1.61 14.02
N PHE A 57 -5.65 1.02 13.82
CA PHE A 57 -5.43 -0.01 12.79
C PHE A 57 -6.23 -1.30 13.05
N PRO A 58 -6.36 -1.80 14.29
CA PRO A 58 -7.28 -2.89 14.59
C PRO A 58 -8.73 -2.61 14.17
N ASP A 59 -9.26 -1.42 14.47
CA ASP A 59 -10.61 -1.03 14.07
C ASP A 59 -10.71 -0.91 12.54
N LEU A 60 -9.74 -0.28 11.88
CA LEU A 60 -9.72 -0.15 10.42
C LEU A 60 -9.69 -1.51 9.71
N ALA A 61 -8.83 -2.44 10.15
CA ALA A 61 -8.72 -3.77 9.58
C ALA A 61 -10.05 -4.55 9.75
N SER A 62 -10.72 -4.41 10.88
CA SER A 62 -12.00 -5.08 11.15
C SER A 62 -13.15 -4.64 10.24
N ARG A 63 -13.01 -3.51 9.54
CA ARG A 63 -14.06 -2.91 8.69
C ARG A 63 -13.92 -3.25 7.21
N ILE A 64 -12.87 -3.93 6.80
CA ILE A 64 -12.62 -4.30 5.41
C ILE A 64 -12.57 -5.81 5.26
N ASP A 65 -13.04 -6.31 4.12
CA ASP A 65 -13.04 -7.74 3.79
C ASP A 65 -11.79 -8.15 3.01
N GLY A 66 -10.95 -7.17 2.61
CA GLY A 66 -9.70 -7.39 1.92
C GLY A 66 -8.87 -6.12 1.81
N LEU A 67 -7.57 -6.27 1.64
CA LEU A 67 -6.62 -5.17 1.45
C LEU A 67 -5.88 -5.34 0.13
N MET A 68 -5.96 -4.34 -0.75
CA MET A 68 -5.21 -4.30 -2.00
C MET A 68 -4.15 -3.22 -1.98
N LEU A 69 -2.89 -3.63 -2.03
CA LEU A 69 -1.73 -2.76 -2.05
C LEU A 69 -1.30 -2.49 -3.50
N THR A 70 -1.25 -1.22 -3.84
CA THR A 70 -0.97 -0.78 -5.20
C THR A 70 0.52 -0.59 -5.46
N GLY A 71 0.91 -0.53 -6.73
CA GLY A 71 2.19 0.02 -7.12
C GLY A 71 2.35 1.49 -6.72
N GLY A 72 3.58 1.97 -6.77
CA GLY A 72 3.93 3.35 -6.46
C GLY A 72 5.33 3.67 -6.96
N ARG A 73 5.65 4.96 -7.10
CA ARG A 73 6.99 5.41 -7.55
C ARG A 73 8.02 5.37 -6.42
N ALA A 74 7.59 5.68 -5.20
CA ALA A 74 8.46 5.57 -4.02
C ALA A 74 8.64 4.10 -3.63
N ASN A 75 9.82 3.74 -3.13
CA ASN A 75 10.05 2.48 -2.44
C ASN A 75 9.78 2.63 -0.95
N VAL A 76 9.62 1.51 -0.22
CA VAL A 76 9.52 1.54 1.24
C VAL A 76 10.82 2.05 1.82
N GLU A 77 10.75 3.00 2.76
CA GLU A 77 11.94 3.62 3.33
C GLU A 77 12.78 2.64 4.17
N PRO A 78 14.11 2.71 4.05
CA PRO A 78 15.01 1.69 4.60
C PRO A 78 15.00 1.61 6.13
N HIS A 79 14.63 2.66 6.84
CA HIS A 79 14.54 2.62 8.31
C HIS A 79 13.48 1.62 8.83
N HIS A 80 12.53 1.21 7.98
CA HIS A 80 11.54 0.19 8.33
C HIS A 80 12.09 -1.25 8.31
N TYR A 81 13.29 -1.46 7.74
CA TYR A 81 13.92 -2.79 7.63
C TYR A 81 15.44 -2.76 7.86
N ASP A 82 15.92 -1.75 8.60
CA ASP A 82 17.35 -1.55 8.95
C ASP A 82 18.28 -1.51 7.72
N GLY A 83 17.78 -1.01 6.59
CA GLY A 83 18.53 -0.87 5.37
C GLY A 83 19.38 0.42 5.33
N PRO A 84 20.33 0.50 4.38
CA PRO A 84 21.13 1.71 4.20
C PRO A 84 20.23 2.88 3.75
N PRO A 85 20.49 4.11 4.23
CA PRO A 85 19.65 5.26 3.92
C PRO A 85 19.61 5.54 2.42
N PHE A 86 18.45 5.99 1.94
CA PHE A 86 18.29 6.45 0.56
C PHE A 86 19.08 7.74 0.30
N PRO A 87 19.55 7.98 -0.93
CA PRO A 87 20.00 9.29 -1.38
C PRO A 87 18.95 10.38 -1.14
N ASP A 88 19.39 11.62 -0.99
CA ASP A 88 18.49 12.75 -0.67
C ASP A 88 17.46 13.05 -1.76
N ASP A 89 17.75 12.71 -3.00
CA ASP A 89 16.89 12.90 -4.18
C ASP A 89 15.93 11.71 -4.44
N GLU A 90 15.97 10.64 -3.62
CA GLU A 90 15.07 9.50 -3.77
C GLU A 90 13.64 9.88 -3.38
N ILE A 91 12.68 9.41 -4.19
CA ILE A 91 11.26 9.64 -3.93
C ILE A 91 10.81 8.85 -2.71
N ARG A 92 10.14 9.53 -1.78
CA ARG A 92 9.63 8.95 -0.53
C ARG A 92 8.13 9.17 -0.38
N ASP A 93 7.48 8.28 0.37
CA ASP A 93 6.08 8.42 0.76
C ASP A 93 5.90 7.92 2.22
N PRO A 94 6.44 8.68 3.19
CA PRO A 94 6.45 8.25 4.58
C PRO A 94 5.05 8.10 5.20
N LEU A 95 4.07 8.88 4.75
CA LEU A 95 2.69 8.73 5.24
C LEU A 95 2.10 7.40 4.79
N ARG A 96 2.38 6.98 3.57
CA ARG A 96 1.96 5.67 3.08
C ARG A 96 2.66 4.54 3.83
N ASP A 97 3.97 4.61 4.03
CA ASP A 97 4.70 3.59 4.79
C ASP A 97 4.12 3.44 6.21
N ASN A 98 3.97 4.55 6.91
CA ASN A 98 3.45 4.58 8.28
C ASN A 98 1.96 4.19 8.39
N THR A 99 1.21 4.24 7.31
CA THR A 99 -0.18 3.76 7.26
C THR A 99 -0.25 2.28 6.91
N VAL A 100 0.48 1.88 5.86
CA VAL A 100 0.32 0.57 5.24
C VAL A 100 0.98 -0.53 6.04
N LEU A 101 2.19 -0.31 6.56
CA LEU A 101 2.92 -1.36 7.26
C LEU A 101 2.19 -1.87 8.52
N PRO A 102 1.68 -1.01 9.43
CA PRO A 102 0.86 -1.48 10.55
C PRO A 102 -0.48 -2.07 10.09
N LEU A 103 -1.13 -1.51 9.07
CA LEU A 103 -2.40 -2.04 8.57
C LEU A 103 -2.25 -3.47 8.00
N ILE A 104 -1.15 -3.76 7.30
CA ILE A 104 -0.87 -5.13 6.82
C ILE A 104 -0.79 -6.11 7.99
N ARG A 105 -0.07 -5.76 9.06
CA ARG A 105 0.09 -6.62 10.23
C ARG A 105 -1.26 -6.94 10.85
N GLU A 106 -2.09 -5.92 11.04
CA GLU A 106 -3.45 -6.10 11.57
C GLU A 106 -4.34 -6.96 10.66
N CYS A 107 -4.30 -6.72 9.36
CA CYS A 107 -5.03 -7.55 8.41
C CYS A 107 -4.61 -9.02 8.49
N VAL A 108 -3.31 -9.30 8.55
CA VAL A 108 -2.81 -10.67 8.69
C VAL A 108 -3.24 -11.30 10.02
N GLU A 109 -3.15 -10.56 11.12
CA GLU A 109 -3.55 -11.04 12.45
C GLU A 109 -5.06 -11.35 12.51
N GLN A 110 -5.89 -10.53 11.88
CA GLN A 110 -7.33 -10.71 11.85
C GLN A 110 -7.82 -11.65 10.73
N GLY A 111 -6.90 -12.19 9.90
CA GLY A 111 -7.26 -13.09 8.79
C GLY A 111 -7.89 -12.39 7.59
N VAL A 112 -7.72 -11.07 7.47
CA VAL A 112 -8.16 -10.30 6.31
C VAL A 112 -7.19 -10.55 5.14
N PRO A 113 -7.67 -11.01 3.97
CA PRO A 113 -6.82 -11.26 2.80
C PRO A 113 -6.08 -10.01 2.33
N VAL A 114 -4.79 -10.15 2.05
CA VAL A 114 -3.93 -9.07 1.56
C VAL A 114 -3.36 -9.44 0.19
N PHE A 115 -3.54 -8.56 -0.79
CA PHE A 115 -2.93 -8.68 -2.13
C PHE A 115 -2.07 -7.47 -2.44
N GLY A 116 -0.84 -7.70 -2.92
CA GLY A 116 0.09 -6.64 -3.27
C GLY A 116 0.63 -6.73 -4.69
N SER A 117 0.74 -5.58 -5.35
CA SER A 117 1.32 -5.44 -6.68
C SER A 117 2.49 -4.45 -6.64
N CYS A 118 3.62 -4.77 -7.28
CA CYS A 118 4.81 -3.93 -7.37
C CYS A 118 5.28 -3.46 -5.99
N ARG A 119 5.17 -2.17 -5.65
CA ARG A 119 5.46 -1.65 -4.30
C ARG A 119 4.70 -2.41 -3.20
N GLY A 120 3.46 -2.83 -3.45
CA GLY A 120 2.69 -3.60 -2.49
C GLY A 120 3.37 -4.91 -2.05
N ILE A 121 4.16 -5.53 -2.91
CA ILE A 121 4.97 -6.71 -2.56
C ILE A 121 6.08 -6.32 -1.57
N GLN A 122 6.71 -5.17 -1.77
CA GLN A 122 7.71 -4.64 -0.84
C GLN A 122 7.08 -4.37 0.53
N GLU A 123 5.91 -3.74 0.54
CA GLU A 123 5.16 -3.41 1.76
C GLU A 123 4.81 -4.67 2.56
N ILE A 124 4.32 -5.73 1.90
CA ILE A 124 4.03 -7.02 2.56
C ILE A 124 5.30 -7.62 3.15
N ASN A 125 6.39 -7.67 2.37
CA ASN A 125 7.65 -8.25 2.81
C ASN A 125 8.19 -7.54 4.05
N VAL A 126 8.23 -6.20 4.04
CA VAL A 126 8.72 -5.40 5.17
C VAL A 126 7.79 -5.48 6.38
N ALA A 127 6.48 -5.42 6.17
CA ALA A 127 5.50 -5.52 7.26
C ALA A 127 5.63 -6.84 8.03
N LEU A 128 6.02 -7.92 7.34
CA LEU A 128 6.20 -9.26 7.93
C LEU A 128 7.66 -9.54 8.37
N GLY A 129 8.50 -8.50 8.45
CA GLY A 129 9.87 -8.60 8.98
C GLY A 129 10.95 -8.91 7.95
N GLY A 130 10.62 -8.85 6.65
CA GLY A 130 11.59 -8.99 5.57
C GLY A 130 12.38 -7.71 5.30
N THR A 131 13.43 -7.85 4.50
CA THR A 131 14.31 -6.75 4.06
C THR A 131 14.26 -6.57 2.55
N LEU A 132 14.78 -5.44 2.07
CA LEU A 132 14.82 -5.12 0.64
C LEU A 132 16.24 -4.78 0.21
N PHE A 133 16.57 -5.14 -1.02
CA PHE A 133 17.75 -4.63 -1.70
C PHE A 133 17.39 -3.30 -2.38
N TYR A 134 18.10 -2.24 -2.01
CA TYR A 134 18.01 -1.00 -2.75
C TYR A 134 18.63 -1.17 -4.14
N ARG A 135 17.90 -0.76 -5.19
CA ARG A 135 18.31 -0.91 -6.59
C ARG A 135 18.79 -2.31 -6.92
N VAL A 136 17.88 -3.27 -6.85
CA VAL A 136 18.18 -4.70 -7.09
C VAL A 136 18.93 -4.96 -8.41
N HIS A 137 18.66 -4.14 -9.44
CA HIS A 137 19.33 -4.22 -10.75
C HIS A 137 20.83 -3.84 -10.70
N GLU A 138 21.29 -3.17 -9.66
CA GLU A 138 22.70 -2.85 -9.43
C GLU A 138 23.43 -3.93 -8.60
N GLN A 139 22.68 -4.91 -8.07
CA GLN A 139 23.25 -5.99 -7.29
C GLN A 139 23.86 -7.07 -8.18
N PRO A 140 25.05 -7.62 -7.87
CA PRO A 140 25.65 -8.68 -8.65
C PRO A 140 24.74 -9.90 -8.79
N GLY A 141 24.55 -10.38 -10.03
CA GLY A 141 23.75 -11.57 -10.31
C GLY A 141 22.24 -11.35 -10.47
N PHE A 142 21.75 -10.13 -10.35
CA PHE A 142 20.35 -9.79 -10.63
C PHE A 142 20.17 -9.14 -12.00
N ASN A 143 19.00 -9.39 -12.60
CA ASN A 143 18.65 -8.80 -13.89
C ASN A 143 18.07 -7.38 -13.70
N ASP A 144 18.23 -6.55 -14.72
CA ASP A 144 17.54 -5.26 -14.79
C ASP A 144 16.10 -5.47 -15.28
N HIS A 145 15.13 -5.06 -14.47
CA HIS A 145 13.69 -5.16 -14.72
C HIS A 145 12.98 -3.79 -14.82
N ARG A 146 13.77 -2.73 -15.07
CA ARG A 146 13.21 -1.36 -15.23
C ARG A 146 12.60 -1.15 -16.60
#